data_a8755026e5b674058a0c3d16ffa798ce
#
_entry.id   a8755026e5b674058a0c3d16ffa798ce
#
_cell.length_a   1.000
_cell.length_b   1.000
_cell.length_c   1.000
_cell.angle_alpha   90.00
_cell.angle_beta   90.00
_cell.angle_gamma   90.00
#
_symmetry.space_group_name_H-M   'P 1'
#
loop_
_entity.id
_entity.type
_entity.pdbx_description
1 polymer ?
#
loop_
_entity_poly.entity_id
_entity_poly.type
_entity_poly.pdbx_seq_one_letter_code
_entity_poly.pdbx_strand_id
1 'polypeptide(L)'
;MVTVLKTLNGLKEKRSFINSLFDSCGEIYLQHYLSFEAIFLSKPKDNFCVFIDQKNNLLSAFEKKSDDIWQCSMSGYPVLGNNQVDHSTLKTFFDTIRNKLGIHTLYFPLIYQKCHIFSPLKDVPGMQLWPRLPSPIVRGNLSEATIWNRVVSRYGGRADRQKKKFEENFFVKSVNRTDVENVIEKIESNSWKKRYGQDMLSRDNQFTYYTNIIKTGLADISVAFDHNNYPAAFRIDARVDRNLFVINWSFDEKFKQYSPGFYLLTVDLFKKYSPSDFDYIDLYGSPDMMKNLLETDRLERVDLCYSSNQDYVDIIRTERTNYDVKIFNNYQNQQSIK
;
A
#
# COMPACT_ATOMS: atom_id res chain seq x y z
N MET A 1 -29.32 -3.57 -6.23
CA MET A 1 -29.39 -3.53 -4.73
C MET A 1 -27.98 -3.75 -4.20
N VAL A 2 -27.50 -2.85 -3.33
CA VAL A 2 -26.16 -2.97 -2.70
C VAL A 2 -26.22 -3.97 -1.54
N THR A 3 -25.41 -5.01 -1.60
CA THR A 3 -25.18 -5.98 -0.53
C THR A 3 -24.08 -5.51 0.39
N VAL A 4 -24.22 -5.66 1.71
CA VAL A 4 -23.21 -5.34 2.71
C VAL A 4 -22.66 -6.63 3.31
N LEU A 5 -21.38 -6.83 3.22
CA LEU A 5 -20.68 -7.97 3.81
C LEU A 5 -19.97 -7.48 5.09
N LYS A 6 -20.41 -7.95 6.24
CA LYS A 6 -19.86 -7.60 7.56
C LYS A 6 -19.16 -8.78 8.24
N THR A 7 -19.14 -9.93 7.59
CA THR A 7 -18.58 -11.17 8.16
C THR A 7 -17.73 -11.91 7.14
N LEU A 8 -16.79 -12.69 7.63
CA LEU A 8 -15.95 -13.56 6.80
C LEU A 8 -16.79 -14.59 6.02
N ASN A 9 -17.87 -15.12 6.61
CA ASN A 9 -18.74 -16.06 5.92
C ASN A 9 -19.47 -15.39 4.75
N GLY A 10 -20.04 -14.19 4.95
CA GLY A 10 -20.67 -13.42 3.87
C GLY A 10 -19.65 -13.09 2.74
N LEU A 11 -18.39 -12.80 3.11
CA LEU A 11 -17.32 -12.61 2.11
C LEU A 11 -17.07 -13.90 1.29
N LYS A 12 -17.00 -15.07 1.98
CA LYS A 12 -16.77 -16.37 1.33
C LYS A 12 -17.88 -16.71 0.33
N GLU A 13 -19.14 -16.41 0.65
CA GLU A 13 -20.28 -16.61 -0.26
C GLU A 13 -20.18 -15.77 -1.56
N LYS A 14 -19.48 -14.65 -1.51
CA LYS A 14 -19.27 -13.74 -2.66
C LYS A 14 -17.92 -13.89 -3.33
N ARG A 15 -17.09 -14.85 -2.93
CA ARG A 15 -15.74 -15.05 -3.44
C ARG A 15 -15.67 -15.13 -4.96
N SER A 16 -16.54 -15.93 -5.57
CA SER A 16 -16.56 -16.11 -7.02
C SER A 16 -16.84 -14.80 -7.77
N PHE A 17 -17.82 -14.01 -7.29
CA PHE A 17 -18.13 -12.70 -7.86
C PHE A 17 -16.96 -11.73 -7.71
N ILE A 18 -16.35 -11.65 -6.50
CA ILE A 18 -15.24 -10.74 -6.22
C ILE A 18 -14.03 -11.07 -7.11
N ASN A 19 -13.67 -12.35 -7.23
CA ASN A 19 -12.56 -12.78 -8.08
C ASN A 19 -12.83 -12.48 -9.55
N SER A 20 -14.02 -12.81 -10.06
CA SER A 20 -14.39 -12.51 -11.46
C SER A 20 -14.33 -11.00 -11.75
N LEU A 21 -14.77 -10.17 -10.82
CA LEU A 21 -14.69 -8.72 -10.99
C LEU A 21 -13.23 -8.24 -10.93
N PHE A 22 -12.41 -8.78 -10.02
CA PHE A 22 -10.98 -8.47 -9.94
C PHE A 22 -10.23 -8.90 -11.20
N ASP A 23 -10.49 -10.09 -11.72
CA ASP A 23 -9.85 -10.61 -12.93
C ASP A 23 -10.19 -9.75 -14.17
N SER A 24 -11.33 -9.05 -14.16
CA SER A 24 -11.76 -8.20 -15.26
C SER A 24 -11.28 -6.75 -15.18
N CYS A 25 -11.05 -6.21 -13.99
CA CYS A 25 -10.74 -4.78 -13.81
C CYS A 25 -9.93 -4.45 -12.55
N GLY A 26 -9.31 -5.43 -11.91
CA GLY A 26 -8.47 -5.19 -10.73
C GLY A 26 -7.16 -4.47 -11.08
N GLU A 27 -6.82 -3.42 -10.33
CA GLU A 27 -5.62 -2.59 -10.56
C GLU A 27 -4.62 -2.64 -9.40
N ILE A 28 -5.03 -3.11 -8.22
CA ILE A 28 -4.18 -3.20 -7.02
C ILE A 28 -4.56 -4.41 -6.17
N TYR A 29 -3.57 -5.00 -5.51
CA TYR A 29 -3.75 -6.16 -4.61
C TYR A 29 -4.78 -5.93 -3.50
N LEU A 30 -5.01 -4.67 -3.08
CA LEU A 30 -6.04 -4.31 -2.09
C LEU A 30 -7.47 -4.60 -2.54
N GLN A 31 -7.71 -4.74 -3.85
CA GLN A 31 -9.02 -5.07 -4.43
C GLN A 31 -9.27 -6.58 -4.54
N HIS A 32 -8.24 -7.40 -4.28
CA HIS A 32 -8.35 -8.86 -4.39
C HIS A 32 -9.10 -9.46 -3.18
N TYR A 33 -9.87 -10.54 -3.41
CA TYR A 33 -10.60 -11.27 -2.37
C TYR A 33 -9.74 -11.61 -1.14
N LEU A 34 -8.52 -12.10 -1.34
CA LEU A 34 -7.61 -12.47 -0.25
C LEU A 34 -7.18 -11.27 0.61
N SER A 35 -7.14 -10.06 0.05
CA SER A 35 -6.91 -8.84 0.82
C SER A 35 -8.07 -8.55 1.76
N PHE A 36 -9.31 -8.66 1.29
CA PHE A 36 -10.50 -8.49 2.14
C PHE A 36 -10.58 -9.56 3.21
N GLU A 37 -10.28 -10.81 2.87
CA GLU A 37 -10.21 -11.91 3.84
C GLU A 37 -9.18 -11.63 4.93
N ALA A 38 -7.97 -11.15 4.57
CA ALA A 38 -6.93 -10.77 5.52
C ALA A 38 -7.38 -9.63 6.44
N ILE A 39 -8.11 -8.63 5.91
CA ILE A 39 -8.66 -7.53 6.72
C ILE A 39 -9.72 -8.05 7.71
N PHE A 40 -10.65 -8.89 7.27
CA PHE A 40 -11.65 -9.48 8.17
C PHE A 40 -11.03 -10.32 9.30
N LEU A 41 -9.91 -11.00 9.02
CA LEU A 41 -9.16 -11.77 10.02
C LEU A 41 -8.36 -10.87 10.99
N SER A 42 -8.02 -9.66 10.57
CA SER A 42 -7.17 -8.77 11.34
C SER A 42 -7.93 -7.72 12.14
N LYS A 43 -9.17 -7.38 11.78
CA LYS A 43 -9.92 -6.28 12.39
C LYS A 43 -11.03 -6.75 13.32
N PRO A 44 -11.40 -5.94 14.35
CA PRO A 44 -12.58 -6.17 15.17
C PRO A 44 -13.85 -6.25 14.30
N LYS A 45 -14.81 -7.05 14.74
CA LYS A 45 -16.13 -7.11 14.12
C LYS A 45 -16.74 -5.71 14.07
N ASP A 46 -17.49 -5.43 13.02
CA ASP A 46 -18.18 -4.16 12.75
C ASP A 46 -17.32 -2.95 12.39
N ASN A 47 -15.98 -3.07 12.38
CA ASN A 47 -15.08 -2.00 11.95
C ASN A 47 -14.69 -2.07 10.46
N PHE A 48 -15.17 -3.07 9.74
CA PHE A 48 -14.87 -3.24 8.32
C PHE A 48 -16.07 -3.83 7.58
N CYS A 49 -16.39 -3.27 6.41
CA CYS A 49 -17.45 -3.74 5.53
C CYS A 49 -17.00 -3.73 4.08
N VAL A 50 -17.46 -4.73 3.32
CA VAL A 50 -17.37 -4.74 1.86
C VAL A 50 -18.76 -4.52 1.29
N PHE A 51 -18.89 -3.60 0.34
CA PHE A 51 -20.13 -3.26 -0.35
C PHE A 51 -20.07 -3.72 -1.79
N ILE A 52 -21.10 -4.42 -2.23
CA ILE A 52 -21.20 -4.99 -3.57
C ILE A 52 -22.52 -4.54 -4.21
N ASP A 53 -22.43 -3.92 -5.38
CA ASP A 53 -23.56 -3.74 -6.29
C ASP A 53 -23.41 -4.67 -7.50
N GLN A 54 -24.00 -5.86 -7.43
CA GLN A 54 -23.90 -6.86 -8.49
C GLN A 54 -24.53 -6.39 -9.80
N LYS A 55 -25.56 -5.52 -9.76
CA LYS A 55 -26.24 -5.00 -10.95
C LYS A 55 -25.30 -4.12 -11.78
N ASN A 56 -24.51 -3.30 -11.10
CA ASN A 56 -23.60 -2.35 -11.75
C ASN A 56 -22.14 -2.83 -11.76
N ASN A 57 -21.87 -4.07 -11.27
CA ASN A 57 -20.52 -4.62 -11.13
C ASN A 57 -19.59 -3.69 -10.36
N LEU A 58 -20.04 -3.22 -9.18
CA LEU A 58 -19.25 -2.35 -8.30
C LEU A 58 -18.94 -3.03 -6.98
N LEU A 59 -17.74 -2.77 -6.48
CA LEU A 59 -17.31 -3.16 -5.15
C LEU A 59 -16.47 -2.04 -4.54
N SER A 60 -16.69 -1.77 -3.25
CA SER A 60 -15.81 -0.93 -2.44
C SER A 60 -15.77 -1.47 -1.01
N ALA A 61 -14.70 -1.17 -0.29
CA ALA A 61 -14.50 -1.64 1.07
C ALA A 61 -14.12 -0.49 1.98
N PHE A 62 -14.71 -0.45 3.16
CA PHE A 62 -14.53 0.64 4.11
C PHE A 62 -14.25 0.14 5.51
N GLU A 63 -13.44 0.90 6.24
CA GLU A 63 -13.16 0.73 7.65
C GLU A 63 -13.62 1.94 8.47
N LYS A 64 -14.08 1.68 9.68
CA LYS A 64 -14.54 2.72 10.61
C LYS A 64 -13.35 3.50 11.14
N LYS A 65 -13.41 4.85 11.05
CA LYS A 65 -12.46 5.77 11.67
C LYS A 65 -13.05 6.46 12.90
N SER A 66 -14.33 6.82 12.82
CA SER A 66 -15.13 7.32 13.91
C SER A 66 -16.59 6.92 13.67
N ASP A 67 -17.49 7.34 14.53
CA ASP A 67 -18.93 7.01 14.36
C ASP A 67 -19.50 7.59 13.06
N ASP A 68 -19.02 8.74 12.62
CA ASP A 68 -19.51 9.45 11.43
C ASP A 68 -18.61 9.34 10.18
N ILE A 69 -17.41 8.79 10.32
CA ILE A 69 -16.41 8.75 9.24
C ILE A 69 -15.98 7.31 8.99
N TRP A 70 -16.17 6.85 7.75
CA TRP A 70 -15.61 5.60 7.26
C TRP A 70 -14.63 5.86 6.13
N GLN A 71 -13.48 5.23 6.23
CA GLN A 71 -12.39 5.37 5.27
C GLN A 71 -12.36 4.17 4.32
N CYS A 72 -12.20 4.44 3.03
CA CYS A 72 -11.94 3.39 2.05
C CYS A 72 -10.63 2.67 2.37
N SER A 73 -10.67 1.36 2.47
CA SER A 73 -9.51 0.51 2.74
C SER A 73 -8.71 0.15 1.48
N MET A 74 -9.25 0.46 0.30
CA MET A 74 -8.61 0.24 -1.01
C MET A 74 -7.88 1.51 -1.47
N SER A 75 -6.85 1.95 -0.71
CA SER A 75 -6.06 3.13 -1.06
C SER A 75 -5.49 3.03 -2.48
N GLY A 76 -5.54 4.13 -3.21
CA GLY A 76 -5.09 4.20 -4.60
C GLY A 76 -6.20 3.93 -5.63
N TYR A 77 -7.06 2.95 -5.38
CA TYR A 77 -8.10 2.46 -6.31
C TYR A 77 -9.38 2.15 -5.53
N PRO A 78 -10.21 3.16 -5.22
CA PRO A 78 -11.23 3.09 -4.18
C PRO A 78 -12.46 2.25 -4.53
N VAL A 79 -12.66 1.98 -5.80
CA VAL A 79 -13.78 1.19 -6.31
C VAL A 79 -13.24 0.20 -7.34
N LEU A 80 -13.61 -1.06 -7.20
CA LEU A 80 -13.45 -2.08 -8.21
C LEU A 80 -14.72 -2.07 -9.06
N GLY A 81 -14.58 -1.80 -10.36
CA GLY A 81 -15.72 -1.67 -11.29
C GLY A 81 -15.24 -1.55 -12.72
N ASN A 82 -16.15 -1.78 -13.67
CA ASN A 82 -15.82 -1.68 -15.08
C ASN A 82 -15.68 -0.21 -15.56
N ASN A 83 -15.09 -0.01 -16.73
CA ASN A 83 -14.82 1.32 -17.30
C ASN A 83 -16.08 2.09 -17.77
N GLN A 84 -17.28 1.50 -17.65
CA GLN A 84 -18.54 2.11 -18.08
C GLN A 84 -19.31 2.78 -16.93
N VAL A 85 -18.74 2.79 -15.73
CA VAL A 85 -19.36 3.38 -14.56
C VAL A 85 -19.32 4.90 -14.66
N ASP A 86 -20.49 5.53 -14.59
CA ASP A 86 -20.63 6.99 -14.58
C ASP A 86 -20.72 7.56 -13.14
N HIS A 87 -20.63 8.88 -13.05
CA HIS A 87 -20.71 9.59 -11.77
C HIS A 87 -22.08 9.44 -11.07
N SER A 88 -23.18 9.26 -11.81
CA SER A 88 -24.52 9.11 -11.25
C SER A 88 -24.68 7.74 -10.58
N THR A 89 -24.14 6.71 -11.19
CA THR A 89 -24.08 5.35 -10.62
C THR A 89 -23.21 5.33 -9.35
N LEU A 90 -22.05 5.98 -9.37
CA LEU A 90 -21.19 6.11 -8.19
C LEU A 90 -21.87 6.88 -7.07
N LYS A 91 -22.54 8.00 -7.39
CA LYS A 91 -23.33 8.77 -6.41
C LYS A 91 -24.37 7.88 -5.72
N THR A 92 -25.16 7.17 -6.51
CA THR A 92 -26.19 6.26 -5.99
C THR A 92 -25.58 5.16 -5.11
N PHE A 93 -24.43 4.63 -5.51
CA PHE A 93 -23.70 3.62 -4.75
C PHE A 93 -23.23 4.19 -3.40
N PHE A 94 -22.56 5.36 -3.39
CA PHE A 94 -22.08 5.99 -2.15
C PHE A 94 -23.21 6.47 -1.23
N ASP A 95 -24.28 7.03 -1.77
CA ASP A 95 -25.47 7.38 -0.97
C ASP A 95 -26.06 6.13 -0.30
N THR A 96 -26.13 5.01 -1.01
CA THR A 96 -26.59 3.74 -0.45
C THR A 96 -25.67 3.24 0.66
N ILE A 97 -24.35 3.37 0.49
CA ILE A 97 -23.36 3.00 1.52
C ILE A 97 -23.55 3.85 2.77
N ARG A 98 -23.60 5.19 2.61
CA ARG A 98 -23.79 6.12 3.73
C ARG A 98 -25.08 5.80 4.50
N ASN A 99 -26.19 5.61 3.80
CA ASN A 99 -27.48 5.30 4.41
C ASN A 99 -27.46 3.96 5.16
N LYS A 100 -26.80 2.92 4.60
CA LYS A 100 -26.68 1.60 5.25
C LYS A 100 -25.78 1.61 6.50
N LEU A 101 -24.81 2.50 6.54
CA LEU A 101 -23.92 2.68 7.69
C LEU A 101 -24.47 3.70 8.70
N GLY A 102 -25.44 4.53 8.31
CA GLY A 102 -25.96 5.62 9.14
C GLY A 102 -24.92 6.73 9.38
N ILE A 103 -24.10 7.05 8.37
CA ILE A 103 -22.95 7.98 8.50
C ILE A 103 -23.07 9.19 7.57
N HIS A 104 -22.27 10.21 7.86
CA HIS A 104 -22.22 11.42 7.06
C HIS A 104 -21.09 11.44 6.03
N THR A 105 -19.98 10.71 6.27
CA THR A 105 -18.74 10.90 5.52
C THR A 105 -18.09 9.59 5.07
N LEU A 106 -17.81 9.52 3.76
CA LEU A 106 -16.93 8.52 3.16
C LEU A 106 -15.64 9.21 2.75
N TYR A 107 -14.52 8.73 3.27
CA TYR A 107 -13.19 9.26 2.98
C TYR A 107 -12.39 8.26 2.14
N PHE A 108 -11.76 8.75 1.07
CA PHE A 108 -10.99 7.97 0.10
C PHE A 108 -9.54 8.50 0.07
N PRO A 109 -8.63 7.86 0.82
CA PRO A 109 -7.25 8.34 0.91
C PRO A 109 -6.40 7.94 -0.29
N LEU A 110 -5.48 8.83 -0.69
CA LEU A 110 -4.35 8.54 -1.58
C LEU A 110 -4.74 7.94 -2.94
N ILE A 111 -5.83 8.42 -3.54
CA ILE A 111 -6.33 7.91 -4.82
C ILE A 111 -5.39 8.31 -5.96
N TYR A 112 -4.97 7.35 -6.78
CA TYR A 112 -4.17 7.62 -7.97
C TYR A 112 -5.01 8.26 -9.07
N GLN A 113 -4.55 9.39 -9.60
CA GLN A 113 -5.26 10.10 -10.66
C GLN A 113 -5.30 9.30 -11.99
N LYS A 114 -4.42 8.32 -12.14
CA LYS A 114 -4.42 7.38 -13.28
C LYS A 114 -5.44 6.25 -13.16
N CYS A 115 -6.05 6.04 -11.98
CA CYS A 115 -7.08 5.03 -11.78
C CYS A 115 -8.20 5.23 -12.80
N HIS A 116 -8.62 4.16 -13.49
CA HIS A 116 -9.64 4.25 -14.55
C HIS A 116 -10.95 4.87 -14.08
N ILE A 117 -11.31 4.67 -12.81
CA ILE A 117 -12.53 5.22 -12.20
C ILE A 117 -12.36 6.67 -11.70
N PHE A 118 -11.17 7.26 -11.79
CA PHE A 118 -10.91 8.59 -11.21
C PHE A 118 -11.77 9.70 -11.84
N SER A 119 -11.91 9.68 -13.17
CA SER A 119 -12.70 10.69 -13.86
C SER A 119 -14.15 10.72 -13.39
N PRO A 120 -14.93 9.61 -13.46
CA PRO A 120 -16.30 9.63 -12.95
C PRO A 120 -16.35 9.85 -11.42
N LEU A 121 -15.34 9.45 -10.67
CA LEU A 121 -15.31 9.60 -9.22
C LEU A 121 -15.20 11.06 -8.78
N LYS A 122 -14.31 11.85 -9.40
CA LYS A 122 -14.14 13.28 -9.07
C LYS A 122 -15.36 14.11 -9.45
N ASP A 123 -16.14 13.66 -10.43
CA ASP A 123 -17.32 14.34 -10.94
C ASP A 123 -18.61 13.97 -10.17
N VAL A 124 -18.53 13.11 -9.15
CA VAL A 124 -19.66 12.82 -8.26
C VAL A 124 -20.09 14.08 -7.52
N PRO A 125 -21.35 14.54 -7.65
CA PRO A 125 -21.84 15.72 -6.94
C PRO A 125 -21.68 15.60 -5.42
N GLY A 126 -21.01 16.57 -4.80
CA GLY A 126 -20.70 16.56 -3.37
C GLY A 126 -19.35 15.91 -3.03
N MET A 127 -18.61 15.41 -4.01
CA MET A 127 -17.22 14.96 -3.82
C MET A 127 -16.30 16.17 -3.72
N GLN A 128 -15.46 16.18 -2.70
CA GLN A 128 -14.38 17.18 -2.53
C GLN A 128 -13.03 16.49 -2.68
N LEU A 129 -12.08 17.18 -3.30
CA LEU A 129 -10.75 16.63 -3.56
C LEU A 129 -9.64 17.63 -3.18
N TRP A 130 -8.49 17.10 -2.74
CA TRP A 130 -7.26 17.87 -2.51
C TRP A 130 -6.02 17.05 -2.82
N PRO A 131 -4.94 17.71 -3.30
CA PRO A 131 -3.72 17.00 -3.68
C PRO A 131 -3.02 16.40 -2.46
N ARG A 132 -2.28 15.30 -2.72
CA ARG A 132 -1.43 14.62 -1.74
C ARG A 132 -0.03 14.43 -2.32
N LEU A 133 0.94 14.13 -1.44
CA LEU A 133 2.28 13.77 -1.90
C LEU A 133 2.21 12.58 -2.87
N PRO A 134 2.85 12.67 -4.06
CA PRO A 134 2.80 11.62 -5.06
C PRO A 134 3.50 10.33 -4.59
N SER A 135 3.18 9.19 -5.21
CA SER A 135 3.90 7.94 -5.00
C SER A 135 5.10 7.84 -5.93
N PRO A 136 6.31 7.61 -5.41
CA PRO A 136 7.49 7.37 -6.27
C PRO A 136 7.40 6.01 -6.94
N ILE A 137 7.71 5.96 -8.24
CA ILE A 137 7.73 4.72 -9.02
C ILE A 137 9.03 4.53 -9.79
N VAL A 138 9.29 3.28 -10.16
CA VAL A 138 10.30 2.91 -11.17
C VAL A 138 9.57 2.45 -12.42
N ARG A 139 9.84 3.09 -13.57
CA ARG A 139 9.26 2.68 -14.86
C ARG A 139 9.85 1.37 -15.33
N GLY A 140 9.00 0.51 -15.90
CA GLY A 140 9.36 -0.83 -16.33
C GLY A 140 10.26 -0.89 -17.58
N ASN A 141 10.36 0.18 -18.34
CA ASN A 141 11.19 0.22 -19.56
C ASN A 141 12.70 0.43 -19.31
N LEU A 142 13.14 0.41 -18.06
CA LEU A 142 14.54 0.63 -17.68
C LEU A 142 15.24 -0.70 -17.41
N SER A 143 16.54 -0.78 -17.79
CA SER A 143 17.36 -1.92 -17.41
C SER A 143 17.80 -1.85 -15.94
N GLU A 144 18.12 -2.99 -15.34
CA GLU A 144 18.72 -3.07 -14.00
C GLU A 144 19.98 -2.21 -13.91
N ALA A 145 20.85 -2.25 -14.93
CA ALA A 145 22.06 -1.44 -14.99
C ALA A 145 21.76 0.07 -14.96
N THR A 146 20.73 0.51 -15.68
CA THR A 146 20.30 1.93 -15.67
C THR A 146 19.83 2.35 -14.28
N ILE A 147 19.07 1.51 -13.61
CA ILE A 147 18.59 1.77 -12.25
C ILE A 147 19.77 1.80 -11.27
N TRP A 148 20.69 0.83 -11.35
CA TRP A 148 21.87 0.81 -10.49
C TRP A 148 22.75 2.05 -10.69
N ASN A 149 23.03 2.45 -11.94
CA ASN A 149 23.77 3.68 -12.24
C ASN A 149 23.11 4.92 -11.62
N ARG A 150 21.76 4.96 -11.59
CA ARG A 150 21.02 6.03 -10.93
C ARG A 150 21.22 6.01 -9.41
N VAL A 151 21.19 4.83 -8.78
CA VAL A 151 21.50 4.66 -7.35
C VAL A 151 22.92 5.14 -7.06
N VAL A 152 23.90 4.73 -7.86
CA VAL A 152 25.31 5.13 -7.71
C VAL A 152 25.47 6.65 -7.88
N SER A 153 24.83 7.25 -8.87
CA SER A 153 24.91 8.70 -9.10
C SER A 153 24.34 9.53 -7.96
N ARG A 154 23.28 9.04 -7.30
CA ARG A 154 22.59 9.73 -6.20
C ARG A 154 23.19 9.45 -4.81
N TYR A 155 23.71 8.24 -4.60
CA TYR A 155 24.28 7.81 -3.31
C TYR A 155 25.81 7.87 -3.27
N GLY A 156 26.44 8.10 -4.43
CA GLY A 156 27.90 8.18 -4.61
C GLY A 156 28.59 6.82 -4.38
N GLY A 157 29.89 6.84 -4.19
CA GLY A 157 30.70 5.63 -3.95
C GLY A 157 30.32 4.83 -2.68
N ARG A 158 29.33 5.29 -1.93
CA ARG A 158 28.75 4.52 -0.82
C ARG A 158 27.91 3.35 -1.31
N ALA A 159 27.28 3.47 -2.51
CA ALA A 159 26.40 2.42 -3.03
C ALA A 159 27.15 1.08 -3.18
N ASP A 160 28.28 1.06 -3.89
CA ASP A 160 29.06 -0.15 -4.10
C ASP A 160 29.64 -0.70 -2.79
N ARG A 161 30.11 0.19 -1.90
CA ARG A 161 30.59 -0.24 -0.57
C ARG A 161 29.52 -0.91 0.27
N GLN A 162 28.29 -0.36 0.29
CA GLN A 162 27.19 -0.95 1.03
C GLN A 162 26.73 -2.28 0.42
N LYS A 163 26.65 -2.35 -0.90
CA LYS A 163 26.38 -3.59 -1.61
C LYS A 163 27.40 -4.69 -1.26
N LYS A 164 28.69 -4.42 -1.38
CA LYS A 164 29.77 -5.35 -1.07
C LYS A 164 29.72 -5.78 0.40
N LYS A 165 29.59 -4.80 1.31
CA LYS A 165 29.51 -5.07 2.77
C LYS A 165 28.32 -5.96 3.13
N PHE A 166 27.17 -5.79 2.47
CA PHE A 166 26.03 -6.67 2.64
C PHE A 166 26.34 -8.08 2.12
N GLU A 167 26.83 -8.21 0.87
CA GLU A 167 27.09 -9.50 0.21
C GLU A 167 28.16 -10.34 0.94
N GLU A 168 29.08 -9.72 1.68
CA GLU A 168 30.07 -10.39 2.52
C GLU A 168 29.49 -10.93 3.84
N ASN A 169 28.35 -10.43 4.32
CA ASN A 169 27.84 -10.72 5.66
C ASN A 169 26.41 -11.30 5.69
N PHE A 170 25.69 -11.23 4.55
CA PHE A 170 24.29 -11.61 4.46
C PHE A 170 23.97 -12.30 3.14
N PHE A 171 22.87 -13.05 3.17
CA PHE A 171 22.24 -13.58 1.98
C PHE A 171 20.73 -13.36 2.02
N VAL A 172 20.07 -13.35 0.85
CA VAL A 172 18.63 -13.17 0.74
C VAL A 172 17.98 -14.48 0.33
N LYS A 173 16.89 -14.83 0.99
CA LYS A 173 16.03 -15.96 0.60
C LYS A 173 14.56 -15.70 0.88
N SER A 174 13.71 -16.44 0.21
CA SER A 174 12.28 -16.55 0.57
C SER A 174 12.13 -17.36 1.86
N VAL A 175 11.08 -17.08 2.60
CA VAL A 175 10.76 -17.77 3.86
C VAL A 175 9.53 -18.66 3.65
N ASN A 176 9.48 -19.79 4.33
CA ASN A 176 8.27 -20.61 4.36
C ASN A 176 7.11 -19.79 4.93
N ARG A 177 5.94 -19.93 4.34
CA ARG A 177 4.75 -19.19 4.77
C ARG A 177 4.37 -19.43 6.24
N THR A 178 4.75 -20.57 6.80
CA THR A 178 4.57 -20.90 8.23
C THR A 178 5.46 -20.10 9.16
N ASP A 179 6.62 -19.64 8.68
CA ASP A 179 7.65 -18.97 9.50
C ASP A 179 7.59 -17.45 9.43
N VAL A 180 6.71 -16.91 8.56
CA VAL A 180 6.61 -15.48 8.26
C VAL A 180 6.37 -14.62 9.50
N GLU A 181 5.47 -15.07 10.39
CA GLU A 181 5.15 -14.33 11.63
C GLU A 181 6.38 -14.18 12.51
N ASN A 182 7.08 -15.28 12.78
CA ASN A 182 8.29 -15.27 13.61
C ASN A 182 9.40 -14.39 13.03
N VAL A 183 9.57 -14.40 11.70
CA VAL A 183 10.58 -13.60 11.01
C VAL A 183 10.26 -12.11 11.09
N ILE A 184 9.02 -11.72 10.77
CA ILE A 184 8.59 -10.32 10.80
C ILE A 184 8.63 -9.79 12.23
N GLU A 185 8.13 -10.55 13.21
CA GLU A 185 8.13 -10.15 14.62
C GLU A 185 9.54 -9.88 15.13
N LYS A 186 10.52 -10.76 14.83
CA LYS A 186 11.92 -10.57 15.23
C LYS A 186 12.52 -9.28 14.68
N ILE A 187 12.25 -8.95 13.41
CA ILE A 187 12.78 -7.75 12.76
C ILE A 187 12.06 -6.51 13.27
N GLU A 188 10.72 -6.50 13.30
CA GLU A 188 9.92 -5.33 13.70
C GLU A 188 10.12 -4.97 15.18
N SER A 189 10.33 -5.96 16.07
CA SER A 189 10.59 -5.74 17.49
C SER A 189 11.83 -4.87 17.75
N ASN A 190 12.80 -4.90 16.83
CA ASN A 190 14.05 -4.16 16.91
C ASN A 190 14.22 -3.12 15.79
N SER A 191 13.16 -2.84 15.05
CA SER A 191 13.24 -1.93 13.90
C SER A 191 13.30 -0.46 14.35
N TRP A 192 13.91 0.37 13.51
CA TRP A 192 13.92 1.82 13.68
C TRP A 192 12.49 2.41 13.72
N LYS A 193 11.53 1.77 13.07
CA LYS A 193 10.12 2.17 13.04
C LYS A 193 9.48 2.13 14.43
N LYS A 194 9.92 1.21 15.29
CA LYS A 194 9.40 1.04 16.65
C LYS A 194 9.57 2.30 17.50
N ARG A 195 10.67 3.04 17.32
CA ARG A 195 10.90 4.32 18.04
C ARG A 195 9.82 5.36 17.75
N TYR A 196 9.15 5.26 16.63
CA TYR A 196 8.12 6.20 16.17
C TYR A 196 6.71 5.62 16.23
N GLY A 197 6.52 4.42 16.80
CA GLY A 197 5.24 3.70 16.76
C GLY A 197 4.75 3.42 15.32
N GLN A 198 5.69 3.23 14.39
CA GLN A 198 5.40 3.03 12.97
C GLN A 198 5.67 1.59 12.50
N ASP A 199 6.11 0.72 13.42
CA ASP A 199 6.26 -0.69 13.16
C ASP A 199 4.90 -1.41 13.07
N MET A 200 4.89 -2.57 12.43
CA MET A 200 3.66 -3.36 12.25
C MET A 200 3.04 -3.85 13.56
N LEU A 201 3.86 -4.07 14.60
CA LEU A 201 3.41 -4.59 15.88
C LEU A 201 2.68 -3.52 16.70
N SER A 202 3.07 -2.24 16.54
CA SER A 202 2.47 -1.09 17.23
C SER A 202 1.24 -0.52 16.52
N ARG A 203 1.02 -0.85 15.24
CA ARG A 203 -0.10 -0.36 14.45
C ARG A 203 -1.23 -1.36 14.41
N ASP A 204 -2.46 -0.86 14.59
CA ASP A 204 -3.69 -1.66 14.61
C ASP A 204 -3.73 -2.73 13.52
N ASN A 205 -3.53 -3.98 13.95
CA ASN A 205 -3.67 -5.19 13.15
C ASN A 205 -2.83 -5.28 11.86
N GLN A 206 -1.85 -4.39 11.64
CA GLN A 206 -1.00 -4.45 10.45
C GLN A 206 -0.17 -5.74 10.39
N PHE A 207 0.35 -6.18 11.53
CA PHE A 207 1.09 -7.44 11.60
C PHE A 207 0.26 -8.61 11.09
N THR A 208 -0.94 -8.79 11.64
CA THR A 208 -1.86 -9.86 11.23
C THR A 208 -2.28 -9.72 9.76
N TYR A 209 -2.53 -8.50 9.28
CA TYR A 209 -2.86 -8.25 7.89
C TYR A 209 -1.75 -8.68 6.94
N TYR A 210 -0.52 -8.18 7.14
CA TYR A 210 0.60 -8.47 6.24
C TYR A 210 1.00 -9.96 6.29
N THR A 211 1.01 -10.58 7.45
CA THR A 211 1.29 -12.01 7.55
C THR A 211 0.25 -12.87 6.84
N ASN A 212 -1.04 -12.49 6.91
CA ASN A 212 -2.10 -13.20 6.21
C ASN A 212 -2.00 -13.07 4.67
N ILE A 213 -1.73 -11.89 4.12
CA ILE A 213 -1.59 -11.75 2.65
C ILE A 213 -0.37 -12.50 2.11
N ILE A 214 0.69 -12.65 2.91
CA ILE A 214 1.85 -13.48 2.54
C ILE A 214 1.49 -14.97 2.63
N LYS A 215 0.86 -15.42 3.73
CA LYS A 215 0.44 -16.81 3.91
C LYS A 215 -0.51 -17.29 2.81
N THR A 216 -1.39 -16.42 2.33
CA THR A 216 -2.33 -16.74 1.25
C THR A 216 -1.72 -16.68 -0.14
N GLY A 217 -0.50 -16.12 -0.28
CA GLY A 217 0.20 -15.97 -1.56
C GLY A 217 -0.23 -14.76 -2.38
N LEU A 218 -0.97 -13.83 -1.79
CA LEU A 218 -1.27 -12.54 -2.42
C LEU A 218 -0.04 -11.62 -2.46
N ALA A 219 0.86 -11.79 -1.51
CA ALA A 219 2.14 -11.08 -1.46
C ALA A 219 3.31 -12.05 -1.23
N ASP A 220 4.47 -11.66 -1.70
CA ASP A 220 5.75 -12.34 -1.48
C ASP A 220 6.56 -11.61 -0.41
N ILE A 221 7.47 -12.34 0.25
CA ILE A 221 8.45 -11.76 1.17
C ILE A 221 9.87 -12.17 0.76
N SER A 222 10.78 -11.20 0.71
CA SER A 222 12.24 -11.40 0.63
C SER A 222 12.85 -11.05 1.97
N VAL A 223 13.70 -11.95 2.52
CA VAL A 223 14.32 -11.74 3.83
C VAL A 223 15.83 -11.87 3.72
N ALA A 224 16.53 -10.87 4.28
CA ALA A 224 17.98 -10.90 4.45
C ALA A 224 18.32 -11.62 5.77
N PHE A 225 19.22 -12.58 5.73
CA PHE A 225 19.74 -13.32 6.87
C PHE A 225 21.24 -13.13 7.01
N ASP A 226 21.74 -13.07 8.25
CA ASP A 226 23.17 -13.21 8.50
C ASP A 226 23.62 -14.69 8.38
N HIS A 227 24.92 -14.94 8.46
CA HIS A 227 25.48 -16.28 8.35
C HIS A 227 25.05 -17.22 9.49
N ASN A 228 24.50 -16.72 10.59
CA ASN A 228 23.89 -17.50 11.65
C ASN A 228 22.39 -17.74 11.44
N ASN A 229 21.86 -17.44 10.25
CA ASN A 229 20.43 -17.49 9.93
C ASN A 229 19.53 -16.60 10.79
N TYR A 230 20.06 -15.50 11.33
CA TYR A 230 19.24 -14.50 12.00
C TYR A 230 18.65 -13.54 10.98
N PRO A 231 17.33 -13.29 11.00
CA PRO A 231 16.69 -12.40 10.04
C PRO A 231 17.03 -10.93 10.35
N ALA A 232 17.59 -10.22 9.38
CA ALA A 232 18.08 -8.85 9.53
C ALA A 232 17.18 -7.80 8.91
N ALA A 233 16.48 -8.14 7.81
CA ALA A 233 15.57 -7.24 7.11
C ALA A 233 14.57 -8.05 6.29
N PHE A 234 13.44 -7.42 5.97
CA PHE A 234 12.48 -7.96 5.01
C PHE A 234 11.98 -6.88 4.05
N ARG A 235 11.47 -7.34 2.89
CA ARG A 235 10.67 -6.57 1.94
C ARG A 235 9.46 -7.41 1.53
N ILE A 236 8.29 -6.80 1.47
CA ILE A 236 7.03 -7.41 1.07
C ILE A 236 6.59 -6.80 -0.25
N ASP A 237 6.34 -7.63 -1.24
CA ASP A 237 5.99 -7.26 -2.59
C ASP A 237 4.65 -7.91 -2.98
N ALA A 238 3.77 -7.17 -3.66
CA ALA A 238 2.56 -7.72 -4.27
C ALA A 238 2.54 -7.41 -5.77
N ARG A 239 2.12 -8.38 -6.57
CA ARG A 239 1.99 -8.22 -8.02
C ARG A 239 0.53 -8.27 -8.43
N VAL A 240 0.15 -7.35 -9.31
CA VAL A 240 -1.14 -7.38 -10.01
C VAL A 240 -0.87 -7.07 -11.47
N ASP A 241 -1.15 -8.05 -12.33
CA ASP A 241 -0.88 -7.98 -13.76
C ASP A 241 0.58 -7.52 -14.04
N ARG A 242 0.74 -6.39 -14.69
CA ARG A 242 2.04 -5.77 -15.00
C ARG A 242 2.46 -4.68 -14.02
N ASN A 243 1.88 -4.63 -12.82
CA ASN A 243 2.26 -3.69 -11.77
C ASN A 243 2.83 -4.43 -10.56
N LEU A 244 3.96 -3.97 -10.06
CA LEU A 244 4.56 -4.46 -8.81
C LEU A 244 4.47 -3.38 -7.73
N PHE A 245 4.04 -3.77 -6.53
CA PHE A 245 3.92 -2.89 -5.37
C PHE A 245 4.88 -3.33 -4.28
N VAL A 246 5.82 -2.48 -3.89
CA VAL A 246 6.69 -2.68 -2.72
C VAL A 246 5.94 -2.15 -1.50
N ILE A 247 5.15 -2.99 -0.86
CA ILE A 247 4.12 -2.56 0.10
C ILE A 247 4.65 -2.32 1.51
N ASN A 248 5.71 -3.02 1.90
CA ASN A 248 6.39 -2.77 3.18
C ASN A 248 7.82 -3.30 3.16
N TRP A 249 8.68 -2.67 3.95
CA TRP A 249 10.04 -3.13 4.22
C TRP A 249 10.52 -2.62 5.56
N SER A 250 11.38 -3.38 6.22
CA SER A 250 11.95 -3.01 7.51
C SER A 250 13.28 -3.74 7.73
N PHE A 251 14.04 -3.28 8.73
CA PHE A 251 15.27 -3.94 9.17
C PHE A 251 15.49 -3.77 10.68
N ASP A 252 16.16 -4.74 11.30
CA ASP A 252 16.63 -4.70 12.67
C ASP A 252 17.80 -3.72 12.80
N GLU A 253 17.70 -2.73 13.71
CA GLU A 253 18.67 -1.65 13.85
C GLU A 253 20.10 -2.10 14.19
N LYS A 254 20.25 -3.26 14.83
CA LYS A 254 21.58 -3.79 15.13
C LYS A 254 22.43 -4.04 13.87
N PHE A 255 21.74 -4.23 12.71
CA PHE A 255 22.40 -4.44 11.41
C PHE A 255 22.49 -3.18 10.56
N LYS A 256 22.11 -2.00 11.08
CA LYS A 256 22.09 -0.73 10.35
C LYS A 256 23.40 -0.43 9.60
N GLN A 257 24.54 -0.78 10.18
CA GLN A 257 25.86 -0.57 9.58
C GLN A 257 26.10 -1.34 8.26
N TYR A 258 25.32 -2.40 8.01
CA TYR A 258 25.36 -3.22 6.80
C TYR A 258 24.30 -2.82 5.78
N SER A 259 23.44 -1.87 6.12
CA SER A 259 22.38 -1.34 5.27
C SER A 259 21.49 -2.41 4.59
N PRO A 260 20.94 -3.39 5.33
CA PRO A 260 20.20 -4.50 4.72
C PRO A 260 18.92 -4.04 4.01
N GLY A 261 18.24 -3.00 4.51
CA GLY A 261 17.10 -2.40 3.84
C GLY A 261 17.46 -1.73 2.50
N PHE A 262 18.62 -1.07 2.43
CA PHE A 262 19.15 -0.54 1.17
C PHE A 262 19.34 -1.64 0.15
N TYR A 263 19.99 -2.75 0.52
CA TYR A 263 20.24 -3.87 -0.39
C TYR A 263 18.94 -4.49 -0.90
N LEU A 264 17.97 -4.75 -0.01
CA LEU A 264 16.68 -5.34 -0.42
C LEU A 264 15.92 -4.45 -1.42
N LEU A 265 15.99 -3.12 -1.27
CA LEU A 265 15.30 -2.19 -2.16
C LEU A 265 16.06 -1.91 -3.46
N THR A 266 17.39 -1.82 -3.43
CA THR A 266 18.16 -1.32 -4.58
C THR A 266 18.84 -2.41 -5.40
N VAL A 267 19.04 -3.61 -4.83
CA VAL A 267 19.72 -4.73 -5.48
C VAL A 267 18.80 -5.93 -5.60
N ASP A 268 18.30 -6.46 -4.45
CA ASP A 268 17.49 -7.69 -4.44
C ASP A 268 16.17 -7.52 -5.20
N LEU A 269 15.53 -6.35 -5.10
CA LEU A 269 14.28 -6.07 -5.83
C LEU A 269 14.46 -6.34 -7.34
N PHE A 270 15.54 -5.87 -7.92
CA PHE A 270 15.80 -5.98 -9.36
C PHE A 270 16.48 -7.30 -9.77
N LYS A 271 17.12 -8.00 -8.85
CA LYS A 271 17.53 -9.40 -9.05
C LYS A 271 16.32 -10.35 -9.07
N LYS A 272 15.31 -10.08 -8.26
CA LYS A 272 14.09 -10.91 -8.18
C LYS A 272 13.09 -10.59 -9.29
N TYR A 273 12.98 -9.33 -9.69
CA TYR A 273 12.01 -8.82 -10.63
C TYR A 273 12.69 -8.00 -11.71
N SER A 274 12.67 -8.47 -12.95
CA SER A 274 13.12 -7.64 -14.08
C SER A 274 12.18 -6.46 -14.25
N PRO A 275 12.68 -5.21 -14.29
CA PRO A 275 11.80 -4.05 -14.52
C PRO A 275 10.98 -4.16 -15.81
N SER A 276 11.52 -4.80 -16.86
CA SER A 276 10.83 -4.99 -18.15
C SER A 276 9.56 -5.85 -18.07
N ASP A 277 9.38 -6.63 -16.99
CA ASP A 277 8.20 -7.46 -16.78
C ASP A 277 6.99 -6.65 -16.29
N PHE A 278 7.21 -5.36 -15.99
CA PHE A 278 6.21 -4.48 -15.39
C PHE A 278 6.04 -3.20 -16.21
N ASP A 279 4.89 -2.58 -16.11
CA ASP A 279 4.67 -1.22 -16.60
C ASP A 279 5.30 -0.21 -15.62
N TYR A 280 5.21 -0.51 -14.33
CA TYR A 280 5.93 0.21 -13.27
C TYR A 280 6.04 -0.64 -12.00
N ILE A 281 7.03 -0.26 -11.17
CA ILE A 281 7.17 -0.74 -9.79
C ILE A 281 6.82 0.44 -8.87
N ASP A 282 5.73 0.33 -8.13
CA ASP A 282 5.31 1.33 -7.15
C ASP A 282 6.06 1.10 -5.82
N LEU A 283 6.85 2.09 -5.41
CA LEU A 283 7.58 2.04 -4.14
C LEU A 283 6.68 2.34 -2.92
N TYR A 284 5.42 2.53 -3.16
CA TYR A 284 4.31 2.70 -2.23
C TYR A 284 4.54 3.73 -1.10
N GLY A 285 3.55 4.56 -0.85
CA GLY A 285 3.63 5.59 0.18
C GLY A 285 4.23 6.91 -0.30
N SER A 286 4.63 7.76 0.63
CA SER A 286 5.19 9.08 0.34
C SER A 286 6.68 8.98 -0.05
N PRO A 287 7.22 9.99 -0.78
CA PRO A 287 8.64 10.08 -1.06
C PRO A 287 9.48 10.06 0.22
N ASP A 288 10.61 9.37 0.18
CA ASP A 288 11.64 9.36 1.20
C ASP A 288 13.02 9.23 0.57
N MET A 289 14.07 9.34 1.39
CA MET A 289 15.45 9.29 0.89
C MET A 289 15.76 8.00 0.12
N MET A 290 15.27 6.85 0.59
CA MET A 290 15.55 5.55 -0.03
C MET A 290 14.83 5.39 -1.36
N LYS A 291 13.53 5.74 -1.39
CA LYS A 291 12.73 5.68 -2.63
C LYS A 291 13.23 6.64 -3.68
N ASN A 292 13.72 7.83 -3.25
CA ASN A 292 14.29 8.81 -4.16
C ASN A 292 15.56 8.31 -4.89
N LEU A 293 16.31 7.35 -4.33
CA LEU A 293 17.43 6.73 -5.05
C LEU A 293 16.95 5.99 -6.30
N LEU A 294 15.78 5.38 -6.24
CA LEU A 294 15.19 4.53 -7.28
C LEU A 294 14.23 5.28 -8.19
N GLU A 295 13.53 6.27 -7.64
CA GLU A 295 12.45 6.98 -8.32
C GLU A 295 12.84 7.47 -9.72
N THR A 296 12.09 7.04 -10.72
CA THR A 296 12.24 7.47 -12.12
C THR A 296 11.06 8.31 -12.57
N ASP A 297 9.93 8.21 -11.89
CA ASP A 297 8.72 8.95 -12.13
C ASP A 297 7.79 8.92 -10.89
N ARG A 298 6.63 9.54 -10.96
CA ARG A 298 5.67 9.68 -9.86
C ARG A 298 4.25 9.41 -10.32
N LEU A 299 3.46 8.82 -9.43
CA LEU A 299 2.01 8.72 -9.58
C LEU A 299 1.35 9.80 -8.74
N GLU A 300 0.68 10.74 -9.40
CA GLU A 300 -0.08 11.78 -8.73
C GLU A 300 -1.23 11.20 -7.94
N ARG A 301 -1.43 11.71 -6.72
CA ARG A 301 -2.45 11.24 -5.79
C ARG A 301 -3.28 12.40 -5.24
N VAL A 302 -4.52 12.09 -4.93
CA VAL A 302 -5.43 12.99 -4.22
C VAL A 302 -6.11 12.24 -3.09
N ASP A 303 -6.58 12.96 -2.09
CA ASP A 303 -7.62 12.48 -1.21
C ASP A 303 -8.98 12.96 -1.74
N LEU A 304 -10.00 12.13 -1.57
CA LEU A 304 -11.38 12.44 -1.90
C LEU A 304 -12.24 12.29 -0.65
N CYS A 305 -13.24 13.13 -0.51
CA CYS A 305 -14.20 13.07 0.57
C CYS A 305 -15.62 13.29 0.04
N TYR A 306 -16.49 12.31 0.28
CA TYR A 306 -17.91 12.40 -0.02
C TYR A 306 -18.68 12.58 1.28
N SER A 307 -19.13 13.82 1.55
CA SER A 307 -19.75 14.17 2.83
C SER A 307 -20.93 15.12 2.67
N SER A 308 -21.91 14.96 3.56
CA SER A 308 -22.96 15.95 3.79
C SER A 308 -22.62 16.95 4.91
N ASN A 309 -21.49 16.80 5.57
CA ASN A 309 -21.02 17.64 6.66
C ASN A 309 -19.65 18.23 6.33
N GLN A 310 -19.58 19.57 6.16
CA GLN A 310 -18.35 20.28 5.80
C GLN A 310 -17.31 20.25 6.92
N ASP A 311 -17.70 20.25 8.19
CA ASP A 311 -16.75 20.22 9.30
C ASP A 311 -15.88 18.96 9.29
N TYR A 312 -16.44 17.80 8.95
CA TYR A 312 -15.67 16.57 8.83
C TYR A 312 -14.67 16.62 7.67
N VAL A 313 -15.04 17.25 6.55
CA VAL A 313 -14.13 17.45 5.42
C VAL A 313 -12.94 18.30 5.84
N ASP A 314 -13.20 19.39 6.54
CA ASP A 314 -12.15 20.34 6.95
C ASP A 314 -11.21 19.73 8.02
N ILE A 315 -11.74 18.93 8.94
CA ILE A 315 -10.94 18.15 9.90
C ILE A 315 -10.00 17.19 9.14
N ILE A 316 -10.54 16.35 8.26
CA ILE A 316 -9.75 15.37 7.50
C ILE A 316 -8.68 16.08 6.65
N ARG A 317 -9.08 17.14 5.93
CA ARG A 317 -8.15 17.93 5.09
C ARG A 317 -7.00 18.50 5.92
N THR A 318 -7.31 19.11 7.07
CA THR A 318 -6.31 19.71 7.95
C THR A 318 -5.32 18.68 8.48
N GLU A 319 -5.83 17.56 9.01
CA GLU A 319 -4.98 16.46 9.51
C GLU A 319 -4.04 15.93 8.42
N ARG A 320 -4.57 15.72 7.21
CA ARG A 320 -3.79 15.15 6.10
C ARG A 320 -2.78 16.13 5.53
N THR A 321 -3.13 17.40 5.42
CA THR A 321 -2.20 18.46 5.00
C THR A 321 -1.04 18.58 6.00
N ASN A 322 -1.34 18.61 7.30
CA ASN A 322 -0.32 18.67 8.35
C ASN A 322 0.60 17.43 8.31
N TYR A 323 0.05 16.25 8.05
CA TYR A 323 0.84 15.03 7.86
C TYR A 323 1.81 15.15 6.69
N ASP A 324 1.35 15.62 5.53
CA ASP A 324 2.18 15.78 4.33
C ASP A 324 3.29 16.83 4.54
N VAL A 325 2.97 17.95 5.19
CA VAL A 325 3.96 18.98 5.56
C VAL A 325 5.05 18.39 6.47
N LYS A 326 4.66 17.57 7.47
CA LYS A 326 5.62 16.90 8.34
C LYS A 326 6.54 15.94 7.57
N ILE A 327 5.97 15.14 6.67
CA ILE A 327 6.76 14.22 5.83
C ILE A 327 7.71 15.01 4.92
N PHE A 328 7.22 16.05 4.27
CA PHE A 328 8.03 16.89 3.38
C PHE A 328 9.19 17.56 4.10
N ASN A 329 8.96 18.13 5.29
CA ASN A 329 10.00 18.77 6.10
C ASN A 329 11.06 17.75 6.56
N ASN A 330 10.64 16.55 6.97
CA ASN A 330 11.57 15.47 7.33
C ASN A 330 12.44 15.06 6.12
N TYR A 331 11.84 15.00 4.93
CA TYR A 331 12.55 14.68 3.69
C TYR A 331 13.59 15.75 3.34
N GLN A 332 13.24 17.05 3.41
CA GLN A 332 14.14 18.17 3.14
C GLN A 332 15.32 18.19 4.13
N ASN A 333 15.06 17.98 5.41
CA ASN A 333 16.10 17.91 6.44
C ASN A 333 17.10 16.76 6.20
N GLN A 334 16.63 15.63 5.64
CA GLN A 334 17.52 14.50 5.28
C GLN A 334 18.40 14.80 4.06
N GLN A 335 17.97 15.68 3.16
CA GLN A 335 18.78 16.12 2.02
C GLN A 335 19.86 17.13 2.39
N SER A 336 19.62 17.98 3.39
CA SER A 336 20.57 19.02 3.85
C SER A 336 21.71 18.48 4.70
N ILE A 337 21.67 17.21 5.11
CA ILE A 337 22.74 16.51 5.87
C ILE A 337 23.79 15.85 4.92
N LYS A 338 23.73 16.10 3.63
CA LYS A 338 24.74 15.71 2.66
C LYS A 338 25.81 16.75 2.52
#